data_0bdf348838f941959e89fe5b1f88c071
#
_entry.id   0bdf348838f941959e89fe5b1f88c071
#
_cell.length_a   1.000
_cell.length_b   1.000
_cell.length_c   1.000
_cell.angle_alpha   90.00
_cell.angle_beta   90.00
_cell.angle_gamma   90.00
#
_symmetry.space_group_name_H-M   'P 1'
#
loop_
_entity.id
_entity.type
_entity.pdbx_description
1 polymer ?
#
loop_
_entity_poly.entity_id
_entity_poly.type
_entity_poly.pdbx_seq_one_letter_code
_entity_poly.pdbx_strand_id
1 'polypeptide(L)'
;MAGTKKYTVLFPAFFLCFLIHACSFSAKTTEKYLKAAGGKTYDMIAVPGVPYTTTGWDSTMKARVYWSKYLYDRGIAKNIMYSGSSVSSPYYEAEIMAMYAIAIGIPKEHVFTENKAEHSTENLYYVFLKAKKLGFTTIALATDPFQAKQLKRFARVKIDPPADIIPIVFDTLRTLQPYMINPQINYQQAYNSNFVPLKERESFWKRLRGTMGKNINYSAY
;
A
#
# COMPACT_ATOMS: atom_id res chain seq x y z
N MET A 1 -59.62 2.85 8.04
CA MET A 1 -58.63 1.78 7.78
C MET A 1 -57.49 2.35 6.93
N ALA A 2 -56.38 2.66 7.54
CA ALA A 2 -55.25 3.30 6.87
C ALA A 2 -54.16 2.25 6.59
N GLY A 3 -53.92 2.00 5.30
CA GLY A 3 -52.87 1.10 4.84
C GLY A 3 -51.52 1.82 4.81
N THR A 4 -50.61 1.47 5.69
CA THR A 4 -49.22 2.00 5.76
C THR A 4 -48.38 1.40 4.65
N LYS A 5 -47.92 2.24 3.71
CA LYS A 5 -46.97 1.87 2.66
C LYS A 5 -45.58 1.64 3.25
N LYS A 6 -45.09 0.36 3.28
CA LYS A 6 -43.75 -0.08 3.71
C LYS A 6 -42.77 -0.23 2.53
N TYR A 7 -42.49 0.81 1.76
CA TYR A 7 -41.60 0.65 0.59
C TYR A 7 -40.42 1.63 0.51
N THR A 8 -40.04 2.29 1.61
CA THR A 8 -39.06 3.42 1.49
C THR A 8 -37.65 3.12 1.97
N VAL A 9 -37.32 1.92 2.43
CA VAL A 9 -35.98 1.67 3.06
C VAL A 9 -35.00 0.84 2.19
N LEU A 10 -35.46 0.13 1.17
CA LEU A 10 -34.64 -0.75 0.36
C LEU A 10 -33.80 -0.04 -0.71
N PHE A 11 -34.20 1.12 -1.19
CA PHE A 11 -33.55 1.82 -2.29
C PHE A 11 -32.18 2.47 -1.93
N PRO A 12 -31.98 3.12 -0.76
CA PRO A 12 -30.70 3.71 -0.42
C PRO A 12 -29.61 2.68 -0.06
N ALA A 13 -29.97 1.53 0.52
CA ALA A 13 -29.01 0.48 0.87
C ALA A 13 -28.43 -0.21 -0.36
N PHE A 14 -29.24 -0.45 -1.38
CA PHE A 14 -28.77 -1.04 -2.65
C PHE A 14 -27.86 -0.10 -3.43
N PHE A 15 -28.13 1.20 -3.41
CA PHE A 15 -27.30 2.21 -4.06
C PHE A 15 -25.95 2.39 -3.34
N LEU A 16 -25.91 2.28 -2.01
CA LEU A 16 -24.67 2.35 -1.22
C LEU A 16 -23.74 1.15 -1.49
N CYS A 17 -24.28 -0.06 -1.63
CA CYS A 17 -23.50 -1.25 -2.00
C CYS A 17 -22.87 -1.13 -3.41
N PHE A 18 -23.55 -0.50 -4.36
CA PHE A 18 -23.02 -0.27 -5.70
C PHE A 18 -21.83 0.72 -5.71
N LEU A 19 -21.86 1.74 -4.86
CA LEU A 19 -20.78 2.72 -4.75
C LEU A 19 -19.49 2.11 -4.19
N ILE A 20 -19.57 1.14 -3.27
CA ILE A 20 -18.40 0.49 -2.68
C ILE A 20 -17.67 -0.39 -3.72
N HIS A 21 -18.42 -1.09 -4.59
CA HIS A 21 -17.81 -1.88 -5.68
C HIS A 21 -17.15 -1.01 -6.77
N ALA A 22 -17.61 0.23 -6.94
CA ALA A 22 -17.00 1.16 -7.88
C ALA A 22 -15.62 1.69 -7.45
N CYS A 23 -15.24 1.58 -6.15
CA CYS A 23 -14.02 2.16 -5.61
C CYS A 23 -12.79 1.26 -5.72
N SER A 24 -12.90 -0.01 -6.12
CA SER A 24 -11.79 -0.96 -6.24
C SER A 24 -11.64 -1.49 -7.67
N PHE A 25 -10.47 -2.03 -8.03
CA PHE A 25 -10.32 -2.79 -9.26
C PHE A 25 -10.97 -4.17 -9.12
N SER A 26 -11.62 -4.65 -10.20
CA SER A 26 -12.13 -6.03 -10.27
C SER A 26 -10.99 -7.03 -10.41
N ALA A 27 -11.23 -8.31 -10.08
CA ALA A 27 -10.26 -9.40 -10.24
C ALA A 27 -9.69 -9.45 -11.67
N LYS A 28 -10.55 -9.40 -12.69
CA LYS A 28 -10.13 -9.34 -14.11
C LYS A 28 -9.19 -8.17 -14.41
N THR A 29 -9.42 -7.03 -13.78
CA THR A 29 -8.57 -5.84 -13.96
C THR A 29 -7.20 -6.04 -13.29
N THR A 30 -7.15 -6.59 -12.09
CA THR A 30 -5.89 -6.86 -11.38
C THR A 30 -5.03 -7.89 -12.12
N GLU A 31 -5.63 -8.94 -12.67
CA GLU A 31 -4.96 -9.93 -13.52
C GLU A 31 -4.36 -9.28 -14.78
N LYS A 32 -5.10 -8.37 -15.44
CA LYS A 32 -4.59 -7.63 -16.60
C LYS A 32 -3.33 -6.84 -16.24
N TYR A 33 -3.30 -6.17 -15.09
CA TYR A 33 -2.11 -5.44 -14.62
C TYR A 33 -0.94 -6.39 -14.31
N LEU A 34 -1.18 -7.51 -13.65
CA LEU A 34 -0.14 -8.50 -13.38
C LEU A 34 0.44 -9.06 -14.69
N LYS A 35 -0.42 -9.41 -15.66
CA LYS A 35 0.02 -9.89 -16.99
C LYS A 35 0.88 -8.83 -17.71
N ALA A 36 0.50 -7.56 -17.63
CA ALA A 36 1.26 -6.47 -18.25
C ALA A 36 2.61 -6.24 -17.56
N ALA A 37 2.72 -6.52 -16.26
CA ALA A 37 3.97 -6.44 -15.50
C ALA A 37 4.87 -7.68 -15.73
N GLY A 38 4.31 -8.84 -16.07
CA GLY A 38 5.06 -10.11 -16.20
C GLY A 38 6.12 -10.15 -17.31
N GLY A 39 6.12 -9.17 -18.22
CA GLY A 39 7.18 -9.00 -19.23
C GLY A 39 8.20 -7.90 -18.89
N LYS A 40 8.14 -7.36 -17.67
CA LYS A 40 8.98 -6.24 -17.22
C LYS A 40 9.74 -6.63 -15.95
N THR A 41 10.88 -5.98 -15.72
CA THR A 41 11.59 -6.02 -14.44
C THR A 41 11.75 -4.60 -13.94
N TYR A 42 11.20 -4.31 -12.76
CA TYR A 42 11.29 -3.00 -12.11
C TYR A 42 12.50 -2.98 -11.17
N ASP A 43 13.23 -1.86 -11.17
CA ASP A 43 14.33 -1.69 -10.21
C ASP A 43 13.80 -1.63 -8.78
N MET A 44 12.59 -1.04 -8.58
CA MET A 44 11.97 -0.88 -7.27
C MET A 44 10.46 -1.03 -7.36
N ILE A 45 9.85 -1.75 -6.42
CA ILE A 45 8.42 -1.65 -6.15
C ILE A 45 8.17 -0.86 -4.87
N ALA A 46 7.24 0.09 -4.94
CA ALA A 46 6.73 0.85 -3.80
C ALA A 46 5.58 0.09 -3.16
N VAL A 47 5.69 -0.19 -1.87
CA VAL A 47 4.65 -0.89 -1.09
C VAL A 47 4.21 0.03 0.05
N PRO A 48 3.02 0.63 -0.01
CA PRO A 48 2.51 1.52 1.03
C PRO A 48 2.33 0.80 2.37
N GLY A 49 2.56 1.53 3.46
CA GLY A 49 2.45 1.07 4.82
C GLY A 49 1.03 0.74 5.25
N VAL A 50 0.93 0.04 6.35
CA VAL A 50 -0.30 -0.30 7.07
C VAL A 50 -0.01 -0.17 8.57
N PRO A 51 -0.91 0.44 9.36
CA PRO A 51 -0.71 0.56 10.80
C PRO A 51 -0.47 -0.78 11.48
N TYR A 52 0.52 -0.83 12.36
CA TYR A 52 0.87 -2.02 13.12
C TYR A 52 0.28 -1.97 14.52
N THR A 53 -0.14 -3.12 15.03
CA THR A 53 -0.50 -3.33 16.43
C THR A 53 0.36 -4.41 17.04
N THR A 54 0.55 -4.39 18.37
CA THR A 54 1.39 -5.38 19.08
C THR A 54 0.85 -6.81 19.04
N THR A 55 -0.37 -7.00 18.54
CA THR A 55 -0.97 -8.32 18.29
C THR A 55 -0.44 -8.99 17.00
N GLY A 56 0.39 -8.28 16.23
CA GLY A 56 0.97 -8.75 14.97
C GLY A 56 0.43 -7.99 13.76
N TRP A 57 0.82 -8.45 12.58
CA TRP A 57 0.32 -7.88 11.34
C TRP A 57 -1.14 -8.25 11.06
N ASP A 58 -1.89 -7.32 10.50
CA ASP A 58 -3.24 -7.58 10.03
C ASP A 58 -3.23 -8.27 8.65
N SER A 59 -4.40 -8.64 8.16
CA SER A 59 -4.56 -9.30 6.86
C SER A 59 -4.09 -8.42 5.69
N THR A 60 -4.23 -7.10 5.79
CA THR A 60 -3.84 -6.15 4.73
C THR A 60 -2.32 -6.04 4.65
N MET A 61 -1.65 -5.85 5.79
CA MET A 61 -0.20 -5.83 5.88
C MET A 61 0.39 -7.15 5.37
N LYS A 62 -0.12 -8.28 5.86
CA LYS A 62 0.30 -9.62 5.43
C LYS A 62 0.13 -9.79 3.92
N ALA A 63 -1.02 -9.40 3.37
CA ALA A 63 -1.27 -9.50 1.93
C ALA A 63 -0.27 -8.66 1.11
N ARG A 64 0.02 -7.42 1.51
CA ARG A 64 0.99 -6.56 0.80
C ARG A 64 2.42 -7.11 0.87
N VAL A 65 2.85 -7.61 2.04
CA VAL A 65 4.19 -8.19 2.21
C VAL A 65 4.33 -9.47 1.39
N TYR A 66 3.36 -10.39 1.42
CA TYR A 66 3.42 -11.59 0.59
C TYR A 66 3.28 -11.29 -0.91
N TRP A 67 2.51 -10.26 -1.28
CA TRP A 67 2.44 -9.83 -2.67
C TRP A 67 3.77 -9.29 -3.18
N SER A 68 4.44 -8.48 -2.39
CA SER A 68 5.78 -7.98 -2.76
C SER A 68 6.80 -9.11 -2.86
N LYS A 69 6.75 -10.11 -1.97
CA LYS A 69 7.57 -11.31 -2.09
C LYS A 69 7.28 -12.08 -3.37
N TYR A 70 6.00 -12.29 -3.71
CA TYR A 70 5.62 -12.94 -4.96
C TYR A 70 6.22 -12.23 -6.18
N LEU A 71 6.14 -10.90 -6.24
CA LEU A 71 6.70 -10.12 -7.34
C LEU A 71 8.24 -10.21 -7.38
N TYR A 72 8.88 -10.23 -6.23
CA TYR A 72 10.32 -10.41 -6.10
C TYR A 72 10.75 -11.81 -6.57
N ASP A 73 10.15 -12.86 -6.06
CA ASP A 73 10.47 -14.25 -6.39
C ASP A 73 10.25 -14.56 -7.90
N ARG A 74 9.37 -13.80 -8.57
CA ARG A 74 9.12 -13.90 -10.02
C ARG A 74 10.04 -13.04 -10.87
N GLY A 75 10.99 -12.30 -10.26
CA GLY A 75 11.89 -11.39 -10.98
C GLY A 75 11.20 -10.17 -11.59
N ILE A 76 9.94 -9.90 -11.22
CA ILE A 76 9.21 -8.69 -11.63
C ILE A 76 9.77 -7.46 -10.91
N ALA A 77 10.23 -7.62 -9.67
CA ALA A 77 10.91 -6.58 -8.90
C ALA A 77 12.30 -7.03 -8.46
N LYS A 78 13.31 -6.16 -8.63
CA LYS A 78 14.67 -6.38 -8.11
C LYS A 78 14.76 -6.00 -6.63
N ASN A 79 14.07 -4.93 -6.25
CA ASN A 79 14.10 -4.37 -4.89
C ASN A 79 12.69 -3.96 -4.46
N ILE A 80 12.48 -3.88 -3.15
CA ILE A 80 11.23 -3.51 -2.53
C ILE A 80 11.48 -2.35 -1.58
N MET A 81 10.68 -1.28 -1.67
CA MET A 81 10.69 -0.20 -0.69
C MET A 81 9.33 -0.10 -0.03
N TYR A 82 9.28 -0.43 1.25
CA TYR A 82 8.12 -0.19 2.09
C TYR A 82 8.11 1.28 2.52
N SER A 83 6.93 1.90 2.51
CA SER A 83 6.80 3.32 2.81
C SER A 83 5.66 3.57 3.78
N GLY A 84 5.94 4.35 4.80
CA GLY A 84 4.99 4.80 5.81
C GLY A 84 5.66 5.14 7.13
N SER A 85 5.30 6.30 7.66
CA SER A 85 5.69 6.78 8.98
C SER A 85 4.89 6.09 10.08
N SER A 86 5.09 6.51 11.33
CA SER A 86 4.22 6.19 12.47
C SER A 86 2.98 7.09 12.43
N VAL A 87 1.91 6.63 11.75
CA VAL A 87 0.71 7.46 11.47
C VAL A 87 -0.39 7.24 12.51
N SER A 88 -0.79 6.00 12.72
CA SER A 88 -1.89 5.63 13.62
C SER A 88 -1.44 4.84 14.83
N SER A 89 -0.20 4.34 14.84
CA SER A 89 0.45 3.63 15.94
C SER A 89 1.88 4.14 16.10
N PRO A 90 2.53 3.91 17.26
CA PRO A 90 3.89 4.42 17.51
C PRO A 90 4.99 3.65 16.76
N TYR A 91 4.64 2.87 15.76
CA TYR A 91 5.60 2.09 15.00
C TYR A 91 5.69 2.61 13.57
N TYR A 92 6.91 2.76 13.04
CA TYR A 92 7.11 3.06 11.63
C TYR A 92 6.62 1.90 10.78
N GLU A 93 5.56 2.14 10.01
CA GLU A 93 4.89 1.11 9.19
C GLU A 93 5.86 0.47 8.20
N ALA A 94 6.71 1.27 7.58
CA ALA A 94 7.72 0.80 6.64
C ALA A 94 8.74 -0.16 7.26
N GLU A 95 9.23 0.15 8.47
CA GLU A 95 10.19 -0.70 9.20
C GLU A 95 9.56 -2.03 9.61
N ILE A 96 8.34 -2.01 10.12
CA ILE A 96 7.59 -3.22 10.47
C ILE A 96 7.44 -4.13 9.24
N MET A 97 7.00 -3.57 8.11
CA MET A 97 6.80 -4.36 6.90
C MET A 97 8.12 -4.90 6.34
N ALA A 98 9.20 -4.13 6.43
CA ALA A 98 10.55 -4.58 6.06
C ALA A 98 11.03 -5.74 6.93
N MET A 99 10.81 -5.70 8.25
CA MET A 99 11.15 -6.80 9.15
C MET A 99 10.39 -8.08 8.78
N TYR A 100 9.10 -7.97 8.51
CA TYR A 100 8.31 -9.13 8.05
C TYR A 100 8.80 -9.66 6.70
N ALA A 101 9.14 -8.79 5.76
CA ALA A 101 9.65 -9.17 4.45
C ALA A 101 10.95 -9.97 4.55
N ILE A 102 11.88 -9.50 5.38
CA ILE A 102 13.15 -10.20 5.66
C ILE A 102 12.88 -11.53 6.36
N ALA A 103 11.99 -11.55 7.35
CA ALA A 103 11.66 -12.75 8.12
C ALA A 103 10.98 -13.85 7.26
N ILE A 104 10.30 -13.49 6.17
CA ILE A 104 9.74 -14.47 5.21
C ILE A 104 10.69 -14.80 4.05
N GLY A 105 11.95 -14.33 4.09
CA GLY A 105 13.03 -14.76 3.20
C GLY A 105 13.32 -13.84 2.01
N ILE A 106 12.95 -12.56 2.05
CA ILE A 106 13.49 -11.57 1.10
C ILE A 106 14.88 -11.12 1.61
N PRO A 107 15.94 -11.19 0.80
CA PRO A 107 17.28 -10.74 1.23
C PRO A 107 17.26 -9.27 1.67
N LYS A 108 17.94 -8.99 2.80
CA LYS A 108 17.92 -7.67 3.43
C LYS A 108 18.43 -6.56 2.49
N GLU A 109 19.41 -6.86 1.66
CA GLU A 109 20.01 -5.95 0.68
C GLU A 109 19.04 -5.48 -0.41
N HIS A 110 17.91 -6.19 -0.59
CA HIS A 110 16.83 -5.83 -1.53
C HIS A 110 15.62 -5.20 -0.86
N VAL A 111 15.68 -4.99 0.46
CA VAL A 111 14.57 -4.41 1.24
C VAL A 111 14.96 -3.02 1.72
N PHE A 112 14.19 -2.02 1.32
CA PHE A 112 14.38 -0.61 1.66
C PHE A 112 13.17 -0.07 2.41
N THR A 113 13.36 0.99 3.21
CA THR A 113 12.28 1.67 3.93
C THR A 113 12.23 3.15 3.57
N GLU A 114 11.04 3.72 3.65
CA GLU A 114 10.78 5.15 3.54
C GLU A 114 9.84 5.55 4.70
N ASN A 115 10.29 6.40 5.62
CA ASN A 115 9.68 6.60 6.94
C ASN A 115 9.03 7.99 7.12
N LYS A 116 8.92 8.80 6.05
CA LYS A 116 8.37 10.17 6.14
C LYS A 116 6.91 10.26 5.70
N ALA A 117 6.45 9.32 4.86
CA ALA A 117 5.11 9.37 4.30
C ALA A 117 4.03 9.20 5.38
N GLU A 118 3.06 10.11 5.40
CA GLU A 118 1.90 10.09 6.30
C GLU A 118 0.57 9.92 5.54
N HIS A 119 0.60 10.04 4.20
CA HIS A 119 -0.56 9.92 3.32
C HIS A 119 -0.29 8.98 2.14
N SER A 120 -1.34 8.40 1.57
CA SER A 120 -1.22 7.41 0.48
C SER A 120 -0.46 7.92 -0.74
N THR A 121 -0.62 9.20 -1.11
CA THR A 121 0.11 9.81 -2.23
C THR A 121 1.58 10.05 -1.92
N GLU A 122 1.90 10.36 -0.65
CA GLU A 122 3.27 10.53 -0.18
C GLU A 122 4.03 9.20 -0.22
N ASN A 123 3.38 8.09 0.15
CA ASN A 123 4.00 6.77 0.08
C ASN A 123 4.62 6.50 -1.30
N LEU A 124 3.87 6.76 -2.37
CA LEU A 124 4.40 6.56 -3.72
C LEU A 124 5.43 7.63 -4.10
N TYR A 125 5.14 8.90 -3.79
CA TYR A 125 6.00 10.00 -4.20
C TYR A 125 7.36 9.98 -3.50
N TYR A 126 7.40 9.71 -2.20
CA TYR A 126 8.64 9.68 -1.43
C TYR A 126 9.48 8.42 -1.76
N VAL A 127 8.83 7.30 -2.05
CA VAL A 127 9.54 6.15 -2.63
C VAL A 127 10.19 6.53 -3.95
N PHE A 128 9.47 7.22 -4.84
CA PHE A 128 10.02 7.69 -6.11
C PHE A 128 11.25 8.60 -5.90
N LEU A 129 11.16 9.60 -5.03
CA LEU A 129 12.27 10.50 -4.75
C LEU A 129 13.49 9.73 -4.19
N LYS A 130 13.25 8.86 -3.19
CA LYS A 130 14.31 8.08 -2.55
C LYS A 130 14.93 7.06 -3.51
N ALA A 131 14.13 6.38 -4.31
CA ALA A 131 14.59 5.42 -5.32
C ALA A 131 15.47 6.12 -6.39
N LYS A 132 15.03 7.29 -6.88
CA LYS A 132 15.81 8.09 -7.82
C LYS A 132 17.17 8.50 -7.24
N LYS A 133 17.20 8.90 -5.97
CA LYS A 133 18.45 9.24 -5.26
C LYS A 133 19.39 8.03 -5.10
N LEU A 134 18.84 6.82 -5.02
CA LEU A 134 19.59 5.56 -4.98
C LEU A 134 19.99 5.05 -6.38
N GLY A 135 19.65 5.75 -7.46
CA GLY A 135 19.98 5.38 -8.83
C GLY A 135 18.99 4.42 -9.50
N PHE A 136 17.85 4.14 -8.87
CA PHE A 136 16.79 3.33 -9.46
C PHE A 136 15.92 4.17 -10.39
N THR A 137 15.57 3.62 -11.55
CA THR A 137 14.88 4.37 -12.62
C THR A 137 13.49 3.86 -12.92
N THR A 138 13.25 2.55 -12.76
CA THR A 138 11.96 1.92 -13.06
C THR A 138 11.23 1.54 -11.78
N ILE A 139 10.06 2.16 -11.57
CA ILE A 139 9.29 2.01 -10.33
C ILE A 139 7.88 1.53 -10.65
N ALA A 140 7.35 0.61 -9.83
CA ALA A 140 5.95 0.24 -9.84
C ALA A 140 5.34 0.34 -8.43
N LEU A 141 4.04 0.63 -8.35
CA LEU A 141 3.26 0.59 -7.12
C LEU A 141 2.64 -0.80 -6.94
N ALA A 142 2.99 -1.49 -5.86
CA ALA A 142 2.41 -2.77 -5.49
C ALA A 142 1.56 -2.62 -4.21
N THR A 143 0.24 -2.73 -4.34
CA THR A 143 -0.70 -2.54 -3.23
C THR A 143 -2.03 -3.25 -3.50
N ASP A 144 -2.98 -3.17 -2.55
CA ASP A 144 -4.31 -3.74 -2.74
C ASP A 144 -5.12 -3.03 -3.87
N PRO A 145 -6.15 -3.70 -4.42
CA PRO A 145 -6.90 -3.18 -5.57
C PRO A 145 -7.63 -1.87 -5.32
N PHE A 146 -8.00 -1.57 -4.06
CA PHE A 146 -8.67 -0.33 -3.70
C PHE A 146 -7.69 0.85 -3.76
N GLN A 147 -6.57 0.75 -3.03
CA GLN A 147 -5.57 1.82 -3.01
C GLN A 147 -4.90 2.00 -4.40
N ALA A 148 -4.65 0.91 -5.12
CA ALA A 148 -4.11 0.96 -6.48
C ALA A 148 -5.01 1.78 -7.42
N LYS A 149 -6.32 1.61 -7.32
CA LYS A 149 -7.28 2.38 -8.13
C LYS A 149 -7.28 3.86 -7.79
N GLN A 150 -7.21 4.19 -6.51
CA GLN A 150 -7.13 5.58 -6.05
C GLN A 150 -5.85 6.28 -6.52
N LEU A 151 -4.72 5.59 -6.45
CA LEU A 151 -3.41 6.14 -6.81
C LEU A 151 -3.09 6.08 -8.30
N LYS A 152 -3.88 5.38 -9.12
CA LYS A 152 -3.63 5.21 -10.56
C LYS A 152 -3.34 6.51 -11.31
N ARG A 153 -4.20 7.53 -11.11
CA ARG A 153 -4.02 8.84 -11.77
C ARG A 153 -2.75 9.53 -11.25
N PHE A 154 -2.51 9.47 -9.95
CA PHE A 154 -1.34 10.05 -9.33
C PHE A 154 -0.04 9.42 -9.84
N ALA A 155 0.05 8.10 -9.87
CA ALA A 155 1.17 7.34 -10.40
C ALA A 155 1.52 7.71 -11.85
N ARG A 156 0.50 7.98 -12.68
CA ARG A 156 0.68 8.35 -14.08
C ARG A 156 1.08 9.79 -14.31
N VAL A 157 0.59 10.74 -13.47
CA VAL A 157 0.69 12.17 -13.75
C VAL A 157 1.75 12.86 -12.89
N LYS A 158 2.04 12.33 -11.70
CA LYS A 158 2.91 12.97 -10.70
C LYS A 158 4.26 12.30 -10.54
N ILE A 159 4.43 11.12 -11.12
CA ILE A 159 5.70 10.39 -11.14
C ILE A 159 6.28 10.48 -12.55
N ASP A 160 7.57 10.80 -12.66
CA ASP A 160 8.25 10.94 -13.95
C ASP A 160 9.62 10.22 -13.94
N PRO A 161 9.77 9.14 -14.74
CA PRO A 161 8.76 8.52 -15.61
C PRO A 161 7.57 7.92 -14.83
N PRO A 162 6.39 7.79 -15.48
CA PRO A 162 5.18 7.28 -14.85
C PRO A 162 5.39 5.91 -14.19
N ALA A 163 4.95 5.76 -12.94
CA ALA A 163 5.00 4.48 -12.24
C ALA A 163 3.86 3.56 -12.72
N ASP A 164 4.22 2.33 -13.05
CA ASP A 164 3.22 1.27 -13.28
C ASP A 164 2.53 0.88 -11.96
N ILE A 165 1.36 0.25 -12.05
CA ILE A 165 0.66 -0.27 -10.88
C ILE A 165 0.47 -1.78 -11.01
N ILE A 166 0.73 -2.50 -9.91
CA ILE A 166 0.61 -3.96 -9.82
C ILE A 166 -0.27 -4.30 -8.61
N PRO A 167 -1.59 -4.20 -8.77
CA PRO A 167 -2.51 -4.51 -7.69
C PRO A 167 -2.43 -5.98 -7.29
N ILE A 168 -2.68 -6.28 -6.01
CA ILE A 168 -2.79 -7.67 -5.53
C ILE A 168 -3.83 -8.41 -6.36
N VAL A 169 -3.44 -9.55 -6.91
CA VAL A 169 -4.34 -10.55 -7.48
C VAL A 169 -4.64 -11.56 -6.40
N PHE A 170 -5.80 -11.42 -5.74
CA PHE A 170 -6.12 -12.25 -4.58
C PHE A 170 -6.21 -13.75 -4.91
N ASP A 171 -6.62 -14.11 -6.13
CA ASP A 171 -6.65 -15.51 -6.55
C ASP A 171 -5.23 -16.09 -6.62
N THR A 172 -4.27 -15.34 -7.16
CA THR A 172 -2.85 -15.71 -7.11
C THR A 172 -2.33 -15.74 -5.67
N LEU A 173 -2.66 -14.76 -4.84
CA LEU A 173 -2.19 -14.71 -3.46
C LEU A 173 -2.73 -15.89 -2.62
N ARG A 174 -3.96 -16.35 -2.88
CA ARG A 174 -4.53 -17.55 -2.23
C ARG A 174 -3.74 -18.82 -2.50
N THR A 175 -3.11 -18.95 -3.66
CA THR A 175 -2.28 -20.13 -3.95
C THR A 175 -1.04 -20.22 -3.06
N LEU A 176 -0.60 -19.10 -2.48
CA LEU A 176 0.51 -19.05 -1.54
C LEU A 176 0.08 -19.33 -0.09
N GLN A 177 -1.21 -19.28 0.20
CA GLN A 177 -1.74 -19.37 1.56
C GLN A 177 -1.25 -20.58 2.36
N PRO A 178 -1.13 -21.79 1.80
CA PRO A 178 -0.58 -22.95 2.51
C PRO A 178 0.88 -22.78 2.97
N TYR A 179 1.62 -21.88 2.36
CA TYR A 179 3.05 -21.63 2.64
C TYR A 179 3.27 -20.36 3.43
N MET A 180 2.19 -19.62 3.75
CA MET A 180 2.29 -18.37 4.50
C MET A 180 2.50 -18.64 5.98
N ILE A 181 3.58 -18.14 6.54
CA ILE A 181 3.90 -18.17 7.97
C ILE A 181 3.54 -16.83 8.64
N ASN A 182 3.54 -16.82 9.98
CA ASN A 182 3.44 -15.61 10.79
C ASN A 182 4.70 -15.50 11.64
N PRO A 183 5.80 -14.95 11.11
CA PRO A 183 7.05 -14.87 11.82
C PRO A 183 6.95 -13.89 13.00
N GLN A 184 7.73 -14.15 14.04
CA GLN A 184 7.95 -13.18 15.11
C GLN A 184 9.01 -12.17 14.65
N ILE A 185 8.77 -10.90 14.92
CA ILE A 185 9.70 -9.81 14.63
C ILE A 185 10.00 -9.01 15.90
N ASN A 186 11.15 -8.38 15.95
CA ASN A 186 11.46 -7.43 17.04
C ASN A 186 10.91 -6.03 16.69
N TYR A 187 9.58 -5.88 16.79
CA TYR A 187 8.87 -4.65 16.41
C TYR A 187 9.30 -3.41 17.24
N GLN A 188 9.94 -3.60 18.39
CA GLN A 188 10.45 -2.50 19.21
C GLN A 188 11.52 -1.67 18.46
N GLN A 189 12.21 -2.26 17.50
CA GLN A 189 13.17 -1.52 16.66
C GLN A 189 12.51 -0.46 15.77
N ALA A 190 11.23 -0.59 15.49
CA ALA A 190 10.44 0.37 14.72
C ALA A 190 9.70 1.39 15.59
N TYR A 191 9.94 1.41 16.91
CA TYR A 191 9.23 2.29 17.84
C TYR A 191 9.67 3.75 17.69
N ASN A 192 8.71 4.65 17.57
CA ASN A 192 8.90 6.09 17.56
C ASN A 192 8.55 6.68 18.93
N SER A 193 9.56 7.07 19.71
CA SER A 193 9.37 7.67 21.05
C SER A 193 8.68 9.06 21.00
N ASN A 194 8.69 9.73 19.85
CA ASN A 194 8.07 11.04 19.67
C ASN A 194 6.70 10.94 18.96
N PHE A 195 6.09 9.77 18.98
CA PHE A 195 4.83 9.52 18.30
C PHE A 195 3.69 10.40 18.81
N VAL A 196 3.06 11.11 17.90
CA VAL A 196 1.76 11.74 18.09
C VAL A 196 0.86 11.32 16.92
N PRO A 197 -0.32 10.76 17.18
CA PRO A 197 -1.22 10.29 16.12
C PRO A 197 -1.53 11.39 15.10
N LEU A 198 -1.53 11.04 13.80
CA LEU A 198 -1.80 12.02 12.74
C LEU A 198 -3.15 12.73 12.93
N LYS A 199 -4.16 12.03 13.45
CA LYS A 199 -5.48 12.59 13.74
C LYS A 199 -5.46 13.74 14.77
N GLU A 200 -4.43 13.78 15.62
CA GLU A 200 -4.23 14.84 16.63
C GLU A 200 -3.41 16.00 16.06
N ARG A 201 -2.52 15.74 15.08
CA ARG A 201 -1.68 16.74 14.41
C ARG A 201 -2.36 17.40 13.22
N GLU A 202 -3.32 16.73 12.60
CA GLU A 202 -3.98 17.18 11.38
C GLU A 202 -5.50 17.10 11.47
N SER A 203 -6.17 18.22 11.06
CA SER A 203 -7.62 18.23 10.91
C SER A 203 -8.09 17.26 9.83
N PHE A 204 -9.35 16.87 9.88
CA PHE A 204 -9.97 16.00 8.87
C PHE A 204 -9.74 16.52 7.43
N TRP A 205 -9.92 17.82 7.20
CA TRP A 205 -9.73 18.43 5.88
C TRP A 205 -8.28 18.40 5.41
N LYS A 206 -7.32 18.60 6.33
CA LYS A 206 -5.90 18.51 5.98
C LYS A 206 -5.53 17.08 5.58
N ARG A 207 -5.98 16.06 6.32
CA ARG A 207 -5.76 14.65 5.99
C ARG A 207 -6.40 14.26 4.64
N LEU A 208 -7.63 14.72 4.37
CA LEU A 208 -8.29 14.51 3.08
C LEU A 208 -7.49 15.13 1.93
N ARG A 209 -6.97 16.34 2.09
CA ARG A 209 -6.09 16.99 1.09
C ARG A 209 -4.78 16.21 0.89
N GLY A 210 -4.22 15.64 1.96
CA GLY A 210 -3.03 14.78 1.91
C GLY A 210 -3.25 13.54 1.04
N THR A 211 -4.38 12.85 1.21
CA THR A 211 -4.72 11.70 0.34
C THR A 211 -4.90 12.07 -1.12
N MET A 212 -5.21 13.34 -1.42
CA MET A 212 -5.29 13.89 -2.78
C MET A 212 -3.93 14.42 -3.31
N GLY A 213 -2.85 14.28 -2.55
CA GLY A 213 -1.51 14.73 -2.93
C GLY A 213 -1.26 16.24 -2.82
N LYS A 214 -2.05 16.95 -2.02
CA LYS A 214 -1.91 18.40 -1.84
C LYS A 214 -0.97 18.80 -0.69
N ASN A 215 -0.52 17.84 0.11
CA ASN A 215 0.39 18.06 1.24
C ASN A 215 1.83 17.58 0.95
N ILE A 216 2.11 17.11 -0.27
CA ILE A 216 3.42 16.55 -0.63
C ILE A 216 4.53 17.57 -0.43
N ASN A 217 5.55 17.21 0.31
CA ASN A 217 6.82 17.91 0.35
C ASN A 217 7.71 17.42 -0.82
N TYR A 218 7.84 18.24 -1.84
CA TYR A 218 8.62 17.91 -3.04
C TYR A 218 10.14 17.84 -2.80
N SER A 219 10.62 18.31 -1.65
CA SER A 219 12.03 18.29 -1.23
C SER A 219 12.28 17.32 -0.05
N ALA A 220 11.44 16.29 0.12
CA ALA A 220 11.55 15.37 1.25
C ALA A 220 12.84 14.53 1.22
N TYR A 221 13.46 14.31 0.03
CA TYR A 221 14.67 13.52 -0.20
C TYR A 221 15.65 14.19 -1.15
#